data_27a7d8f3886cd1b8f98d7d8f9386df9e
#
_entry.id   27a7d8f3886cd1b8f98d7d8f9386df9e
#
_cell.length_a   1.000
_cell.length_b   1.000
_cell.length_c   1.000
_cell.angle_alpha   90.00
_cell.angle_beta   90.00
_cell.angle_gamma   90.00
#
_symmetry.space_group_name_H-M   'P 1'
#
loop_
_entity.id
_entity.type
_entity.pdbx_description
1 polymer ?
#
loop_
_entity_poly.entity_id
_entity_poly.type
_entity_poly.pdbx_seq_one_letter_code
_entity_poly.pdbx_strand_id
1 'polypeptide(L)'
;MIEDGEIGKVKMVQVNFGSCKEYDVNNRFFSKSLAGGALLDIGVYAVSFARYFMESKPNVVLTTANYFETGVDETSGIILKNNDGQMSVIALTMRAKQPKRGVISGEKGYIQIDEYPRAQKATITYTADGHTEVIDEGDTKKALQYEVMDMEEYINNNSGQENLQIVRDVMETLTSVRNQWGMVYDFE
;
A
#
# COMPACT_ATOMS: atom_id res chain seq x y z
N MET A 1 16.10 -11.58 1.19
CA MET A 1 15.72 -11.55 2.63
C MET A 1 14.35 -12.17 2.91
N ILE A 2 13.22 -11.61 2.42
CA ILE A 2 11.91 -12.26 2.60
C ILE A 2 11.87 -13.59 1.83
N GLU A 3 12.29 -13.60 0.58
CA GLU A 3 12.39 -14.80 -0.26
C GLU A 3 13.39 -15.82 0.29
N ASP A 4 14.47 -15.36 0.94
CA ASP A 4 15.45 -16.23 1.61
C ASP A 4 14.94 -16.77 2.97
N GLY A 5 13.75 -16.33 3.41
CA GLY A 5 13.09 -16.83 4.60
C GLY A 5 13.65 -16.30 5.92
N GLU A 6 14.35 -15.18 5.94
CA GLU A 6 14.95 -14.61 7.15
C GLU A 6 13.91 -14.31 8.24
N ILE A 7 12.76 -13.73 7.86
CA ILE A 7 11.66 -13.52 8.81
C ILE A 7 10.66 -14.70 8.87
N GLY A 8 10.97 -15.82 8.20
CA GLY A 8 10.05 -16.95 8.06
C GLY A 8 8.88 -16.61 7.13
N LYS A 9 7.83 -17.45 7.15
CA LYS A 9 6.66 -17.23 6.31
C LYS A 9 5.91 -15.97 6.75
N VAL A 10 5.65 -15.05 5.81
CA VAL A 10 4.86 -13.84 6.05
C VAL A 10 3.42 -14.23 6.41
N LYS A 11 2.90 -13.67 7.47
CA LYS A 11 1.52 -13.91 7.97
C LYS A 11 0.65 -12.66 7.90
N MET A 12 1.24 -11.49 8.17
CA MET A 12 0.50 -10.24 8.22
C MET A 12 1.29 -9.07 7.63
N VAL A 13 0.58 -8.19 6.93
CA VAL A 13 1.10 -6.91 6.45
C VAL A 13 0.21 -5.80 7.01
N GLN A 14 0.80 -4.84 7.73
CA GLN A 14 0.09 -3.66 8.25
C GLN A 14 0.58 -2.42 7.53
N VAL A 15 -0.34 -1.55 7.10
CA VAL A 15 0.02 -0.35 6.33
C VAL A 15 -0.79 0.84 6.81
N ASN A 16 -0.12 1.94 7.10
CA ASN A 16 -0.76 3.20 7.45
C ASN A 16 -0.38 4.30 6.45
N PHE A 17 -1.34 5.15 6.09
CA PHE A 17 -1.09 6.39 5.38
C PHE A 17 -2.08 7.47 5.81
N GLY A 18 -1.59 8.48 6.53
CA GLY A 18 -2.38 9.66 6.91
C GLY A 18 -1.75 10.96 6.41
N SER A 19 -2.49 11.75 5.65
CA SER A 19 -1.99 12.90 4.91
C SER A 19 -2.35 14.26 5.53
N CYS A 20 -3.37 14.35 6.40
CA CYS A 20 -3.87 15.59 7.06
C CYS A 20 -3.85 16.84 6.15
N LYS A 21 -4.58 16.75 5.03
CA LYS A 21 -4.72 17.90 4.11
C LYS A 21 -5.71 18.92 4.66
N GLU A 22 -5.44 20.21 4.42
CA GLU A 22 -6.42 21.26 4.65
C GLU A 22 -7.64 21.03 3.76
N TYR A 23 -8.84 21.11 4.34
CA TYR A 23 -10.07 20.86 3.63
C TYR A 23 -10.47 22.05 2.77
N ASP A 24 -10.59 21.84 1.47
CA ASP A 24 -11.10 22.79 0.49
C ASP A 24 -11.88 22.01 -0.57
N VAL A 25 -13.18 22.26 -0.67
CA VAL A 25 -14.10 21.62 -1.63
C VAL A 25 -13.70 21.81 -3.09
N ASN A 26 -12.96 22.87 -3.40
CA ASN A 26 -12.47 23.16 -4.75
C ASN A 26 -11.17 22.42 -5.07
N ASN A 27 -10.52 21.82 -4.08
CA ASN A 27 -9.29 21.08 -4.31
C ASN A 27 -9.62 19.66 -4.83
N ARG A 28 -8.86 19.19 -5.81
CA ARG A 28 -9.04 17.87 -6.43
C ARG A 28 -9.15 16.72 -5.42
N PHE A 29 -8.46 16.81 -4.28
CA PHE A 29 -8.46 15.76 -3.27
C PHE A 29 -9.84 15.51 -2.63
N PHE A 30 -10.70 16.50 -2.66
CA PHE A 30 -12.03 16.46 -2.05
C PHE A 30 -13.16 16.48 -3.09
N SER A 31 -12.81 16.51 -4.38
CA SER A 31 -13.77 16.61 -5.49
C SER A 31 -14.10 15.26 -6.09
N LYS A 32 -15.38 14.87 -6.09
CA LYS A 32 -15.85 13.64 -6.69
C LYS A 32 -15.66 13.63 -8.22
N SER A 33 -15.89 14.77 -8.88
CA SER A 33 -15.70 14.93 -10.33
C SER A 33 -14.25 14.82 -10.78
N LEU A 34 -13.29 14.94 -9.85
CA LEU A 34 -11.84 14.83 -10.11
C LEU A 34 -11.21 13.57 -9.48
N ALA A 35 -12.02 12.54 -9.22
CA ALA A 35 -11.57 11.30 -8.60
C ALA A 35 -10.85 11.51 -7.25
N GLY A 36 -11.35 12.43 -6.42
CA GLY A 36 -10.83 12.67 -5.07
C GLY A 36 -11.09 11.51 -4.12
N GLY A 37 -10.64 11.65 -2.89
CA GLY A 37 -10.76 10.66 -1.83
C GLY A 37 -9.43 10.04 -1.43
N ALA A 38 -9.38 9.51 -0.21
CA ALA A 38 -8.17 8.91 0.36
C ALA A 38 -7.76 7.63 -0.39
N LEU A 39 -8.73 6.82 -0.81
CA LEU A 39 -8.46 5.55 -1.46
C LEU A 39 -7.65 5.70 -2.76
N LEU A 40 -8.07 6.59 -3.65
CA LEU A 40 -7.40 6.75 -4.94
C LEU A 40 -6.14 7.62 -4.86
N ASP A 41 -6.07 8.59 -3.93
CA ASP A 41 -4.89 9.46 -3.79
C ASP A 41 -3.74 8.79 -3.02
N ILE A 42 -4.04 8.18 -1.87
CA ILE A 42 -3.03 7.58 -0.98
C ILE A 42 -3.19 6.08 -0.78
N GLY A 43 -4.39 5.54 -0.97
CA GLY A 43 -4.67 4.12 -0.79
C GLY A 43 -4.00 3.24 -1.85
N VAL A 44 -3.79 3.75 -3.06
CA VAL A 44 -3.05 3.03 -4.10
C VAL A 44 -1.66 2.61 -3.62
N TYR A 45 -0.93 3.49 -2.92
CA TYR A 45 0.39 3.16 -2.35
C TYR A 45 0.29 2.10 -1.26
N ALA A 46 -0.71 2.20 -0.38
CA ALA A 46 -0.89 1.27 0.73
C ALA A 46 -1.30 -0.13 0.25
N VAL A 47 -2.23 -0.21 -0.70
CA VAL A 47 -2.67 -1.48 -1.30
C VAL A 47 -1.54 -2.10 -2.13
N SER A 48 -0.76 -1.29 -2.87
CA SER A 48 0.42 -1.77 -3.60
C SER A 48 1.46 -2.37 -2.66
N PHE A 49 1.78 -1.68 -1.56
CA PHE A 49 2.68 -2.20 -0.55
C PHE A 49 2.18 -3.53 0.01
N ALA A 50 0.91 -3.59 0.43
CA ALA A 50 0.33 -4.83 0.95
C ALA A 50 0.40 -5.98 -0.07
N ARG A 51 -0.01 -5.72 -1.33
CA ARG A 51 -0.01 -6.74 -2.38
C ARG A 51 1.39 -7.21 -2.74
N TYR A 52 2.37 -6.32 -2.73
CA TYR A 52 3.76 -6.65 -3.05
C TYR A 52 4.34 -7.71 -2.10
N PHE A 53 3.97 -7.64 -0.81
CA PHE A 53 4.46 -8.57 0.21
C PHE A 53 3.51 -9.76 0.50
N MET A 54 2.39 -9.85 -0.19
CA MET A 54 1.52 -11.03 -0.18
C MET A 54 1.88 -11.96 -1.34
N GLU A 55 1.98 -13.26 -1.07
CA GLU A 55 2.34 -14.29 -2.08
C GLU A 55 1.33 -14.36 -3.23
N SER A 56 0.05 -14.14 -2.95
CA SER A 56 -0.99 -14.14 -3.97
C SER A 56 -2.00 -13.00 -3.80
N LYS A 57 -2.79 -12.77 -4.84
CA LYS A 57 -3.87 -11.78 -4.85
C LYS A 57 -4.86 -12.01 -3.70
N PRO A 58 -5.30 -10.95 -3.01
CA PRO A 58 -6.39 -11.04 -2.05
C PRO A 58 -7.68 -11.55 -2.69
N ASN A 59 -8.32 -12.51 -2.05
CA ASN A 59 -9.63 -13.04 -2.43
C ASN A 59 -10.74 -12.67 -1.44
N VAL A 60 -10.38 -12.10 -0.28
CA VAL A 60 -11.32 -11.50 0.68
C VAL A 60 -10.93 -10.04 0.87
N VAL A 61 -11.91 -9.15 0.71
CA VAL A 61 -11.78 -7.71 0.95
C VAL A 61 -12.91 -7.30 1.87
N LEU A 62 -12.59 -6.79 3.06
CA LEU A 62 -13.54 -6.21 4.01
C LEU A 62 -13.15 -4.76 4.24
N THR A 63 -14.11 -3.85 4.21
CA THR A 63 -13.79 -2.43 4.29
C THR A 63 -14.95 -1.59 4.83
N THR A 64 -14.60 -0.45 5.42
CA THR A 64 -15.54 0.60 5.81
C THR A 64 -14.88 1.96 5.62
N ALA A 65 -15.68 3.01 5.42
CA ALA A 65 -15.19 4.37 5.23
C ALA A 65 -16.10 5.41 5.87
N ASN A 66 -15.50 6.55 6.24
CA ASN A 66 -16.19 7.81 6.46
C ASN A 66 -15.98 8.70 5.23
N TYR A 67 -16.96 9.58 4.97
CA TYR A 67 -16.97 10.39 3.76
C TYR A 67 -16.96 11.89 4.10
N PHE A 68 -16.39 12.67 3.19
CA PHE A 68 -16.62 14.10 3.13
C PHE A 68 -18.04 14.40 2.65
N GLU A 69 -18.52 15.62 2.87
CA GLU A 69 -19.79 16.11 2.32
C GLU A 69 -19.85 16.05 0.78
N THR A 70 -18.71 16.05 0.11
CA THR A 70 -18.56 15.90 -1.34
C THR A 70 -18.77 14.45 -1.83
N GLY A 71 -18.92 13.49 -0.90
CA GLY A 71 -19.20 12.08 -1.20
C GLY A 71 -17.95 11.25 -1.54
N VAL A 72 -16.72 11.81 -1.44
CA VAL A 72 -15.49 11.02 -1.52
C VAL A 72 -15.04 10.55 -0.14
N ASP A 73 -14.27 9.47 -0.07
CA ASP A 73 -13.81 8.90 1.18
C ASP A 73 -12.76 9.78 1.87
N GLU A 74 -12.97 9.98 3.17
CA GLU A 74 -12.08 10.73 4.07
C GLU A 74 -11.10 9.81 4.78
N THR A 75 -11.66 8.79 5.42
CA THR A 75 -10.93 7.85 6.28
C THR A 75 -11.49 6.47 6.04
N SER A 76 -10.61 5.48 5.87
CA SER A 76 -11.03 4.11 5.63
C SER A 76 -10.12 3.08 6.30
N GLY A 77 -10.74 1.94 6.63
CA GLY A 77 -10.07 0.72 7.04
C GLY A 77 -10.32 -0.38 6.02
N ILE A 78 -9.27 -1.11 5.64
CA ILE A 78 -9.36 -2.20 4.68
C ILE A 78 -8.65 -3.42 5.26
N ILE A 79 -9.32 -4.57 5.23
CA ILE A 79 -8.73 -5.87 5.58
C ILE A 79 -8.72 -6.73 4.32
N LEU A 80 -7.55 -7.24 4.00
CA LEU A 80 -7.33 -8.15 2.88
C LEU A 80 -6.94 -9.53 3.41
N LYS A 81 -7.34 -10.59 2.72
CA LYS A 81 -6.88 -11.96 2.98
C LYS A 81 -6.70 -12.69 1.65
N ASN A 82 -5.68 -13.54 1.55
CA ASN A 82 -5.46 -14.41 0.40
C ASN A 82 -5.66 -15.90 0.76
N ASN A 83 -5.55 -16.78 -0.25
CA ASN A 83 -5.68 -18.22 -0.05
C ASN A 83 -4.48 -18.86 0.67
N ASP A 84 -3.34 -18.17 0.73
CA ASP A 84 -2.11 -18.65 1.40
C ASP A 84 -2.14 -18.39 2.92
N GLY A 85 -3.27 -17.85 3.42
CA GLY A 85 -3.49 -17.57 4.83
C GLY A 85 -2.83 -16.28 5.32
N GLN A 86 -2.39 -15.42 4.41
CA GLN A 86 -1.86 -14.11 4.74
C GLN A 86 -2.98 -13.08 4.84
N MET A 87 -2.82 -12.13 5.75
CA MET A 87 -3.74 -11.01 5.93
C MET A 87 -3.02 -9.66 5.80
N SER A 88 -3.77 -8.64 5.37
CA SER A 88 -3.31 -7.26 5.47
C SER A 88 -4.35 -6.38 6.15
N VAL A 89 -3.88 -5.40 6.93
CA VAL A 89 -4.69 -4.36 7.57
C VAL A 89 -4.17 -3.01 7.14
N ILE A 90 -5.02 -2.22 6.49
CA ILE A 90 -4.67 -0.92 5.92
C ILE A 90 -5.54 0.16 6.58
N ALA A 91 -4.92 1.23 7.03
CA ALA A 91 -5.58 2.41 7.58
C ALA A 91 -5.22 3.66 6.78
N LEU A 92 -6.23 4.33 6.23
CA LEU A 92 -6.09 5.53 5.41
C LEU A 92 -6.85 6.71 6.03
N THR A 93 -6.28 7.90 5.94
CA THR A 93 -7.02 9.12 6.27
C THR A 93 -6.41 10.35 5.59
N MET A 94 -7.28 11.26 5.13
CA MET A 94 -6.87 12.58 4.65
C MET A 94 -6.98 13.69 5.69
N ARG A 95 -7.59 13.41 6.86
CA ARG A 95 -7.84 14.42 7.90
C ARG A 95 -7.02 14.23 9.17
N ALA A 96 -6.27 13.14 9.28
CA ALA A 96 -5.37 12.91 10.39
C ALA A 96 -3.97 12.55 9.88
N LYS A 97 -2.94 13.08 10.53
CA LYS A 97 -1.57 12.68 10.23
C LYS A 97 -1.29 11.32 10.86
N GLN A 98 -0.83 10.38 10.03
CA GLN A 98 -0.29 9.09 10.47
C GLN A 98 1.12 8.91 9.90
N PRO A 99 1.97 8.09 10.52
CA PRO A 99 3.19 7.63 9.88
C PRO A 99 2.86 6.92 8.57
N LYS A 100 3.61 7.16 7.51
CA LYS A 100 3.58 6.33 6.30
C LYS A 100 4.43 5.10 6.58
N ARG A 101 3.84 4.12 7.23
CA ARG A 101 4.55 2.95 7.73
C ARG A 101 3.93 1.67 7.18
N GLY A 102 4.80 0.78 6.70
CA GLY A 102 4.47 -0.61 6.42
C GLY A 102 5.22 -1.53 7.38
N VAL A 103 4.56 -2.58 7.85
CA VAL A 103 5.15 -3.64 8.67
C VAL A 103 4.80 -4.99 8.07
N ILE A 104 5.82 -5.79 7.75
CA ILE A 104 5.68 -7.14 7.22
C ILE A 104 6.07 -8.10 8.35
N SER A 105 5.11 -8.87 8.85
CA SER A 105 5.30 -9.77 10.00
C SER A 105 5.33 -11.23 9.54
N GLY A 106 6.41 -11.89 9.84
CA GLY A 106 6.65 -13.31 9.60
C GLY A 106 6.78 -14.12 10.89
N GLU A 107 7.01 -15.41 10.75
CA GLU A 107 7.09 -16.36 11.87
C GLU A 107 8.36 -16.18 12.72
N LYS A 108 9.43 -15.61 12.15
CA LYS A 108 10.74 -15.46 12.79
C LYS A 108 11.14 -14.01 13.05
N GLY A 109 10.35 -13.05 12.59
CA GLY A 109 10.64 -11.63 12.74
C GLY A 109 9.67 -10.76 11.98
N TYR A 110 9.92 -9.45 12.01
CA TYR A 110 9.18 -8.50 11.20
C TYR A 110 10.11 -7.43 10.61
N ILE A 111 9.69 -6.88 9.48
CA ILE A 111 10.35 -5.77 8.80
C ILE A 111 9.45 -4.55 8.90
N GLN A 112 10.01 -3.43 9.39
CA GLN A 112 9.35 -2.13 9.41
C GLN A 112 9.98 -1.22 8.37
N ILE A 113 9.13 -0.57 7.57
CA ILE A 113 9.54 0.40 6.54
C ILE A 113 8.76 1.70 6.78
N ASP A 114 9.46 2.74 7.17
CA ASP A 114 8.90 4.09 7.28
C ASP A 114 9.04 4.84 5.95
N GLU A 115 8.11 5.77 5.67
CA GLU A 115 8.02 6.53 4.41
C GLU A 115 8.05 5.60 3.17
N TYR A 116 7.40 4.44 3.27
CA TYR A 116 7.48 3.34 2.30
C TYR A 116 7.23 3.70 0.84
N PRO A 117 6.48 4.76 0.46
CA PRO A 117 6.36 5.12 -0.96
C PRO A 117 7.69 5.57 -1.59
N ARG A 118 8.66 5.99 -0.78
CA ARG A 118 10.01 6.40 -1.20
C ARG A 118 11.03 6.10 -0.09
N ALA A 119 10.99 4.88 0.43
CA ALA A 119 11.85 4.48 1.54
C ALA A 119 13.32 4.44 1.15
N GLN A 120 14.18 4.76 2.13
CA GLN A 120 15.62 4.55 2.05
C GLN A 120 16.07 3.44 3.00
N LYS A 121 15.29 3.22 4.07
CA LYS A 121 15.66 2.31 5.15
C LYS A 121 14.53 1.36 5.49
N ALA A 122 14.93 0.16 5.89
CA ALA A 122 14.07 -0.80 6.56
C ALA A 122 14.75 -1.27 7.85
N THR A 123 13.96 -1.63 8.84
CA THR A 123 14.47 -2.23 10.08
C THR A 123 13.89 -3.63 10.21
N ILE A 124 14.75 -4.63 10.38
CA ILE A 124 14.37 -6.00 10.69
C ILE A 124 14.49 -6.19 12.20
N THR A 125 13.51 -6.87 12.79
CA THR A 125 13.56 -7.32 14.18
C THR A 125 13.31 -8.82 14.22
N TYR A 126 14.24 -9.57 14.79
CA TYR A 126 14.15 -11.03 14.92
C TYR A 126 13.45 -11.42 16.23
N THR A 127 12.55 -12.39 16.18
CA THR A 127 11.78 -12.82 17.37
C THR A 127 12.59 -13.68 18.34
N ALA A 128 13.68 -14.30 17.88
CA ALA A 128 14.49 -15.22 18.68
C ALA A 128 15.19 -14.53 19.89
N ASP A 129 15.66 -13.31 19.70
CA ASP A 129 16.46 -12.57 20.69
C ASP A 129 16.13 -11.07 20.74
N GLY A 130 15.22 -10.60 19.88
CA GLY A 130 14.91 -9.17 19.73
C GLY A 130 15.99 -8.36 19.01
N HIS A 131 16.99 -9.03 18.43
CA HIS A 131 18.00 -8.37 17.62
C HIS A 131 17.40 -7.59 16.48
N THR A 132 18.00 -6.43 16.16
CA THR A 132 17.55 -5.55 15.06
C THR A 132 18.66 -5.27 14.09
N GLU A 133 18.35 -5.28 12.82
CA GLU A 133 19.23 -4.87 11.73
C GLU A 133 18.62 -3.74 10.92
N VAL A 134 19.45 -2.83 10.46
CA VAL A 134 19.01 -1.73 9.58
C VAL A 134 19.57 -1.96 8.19
N ILE A 135 18.67 -1.99 7.21
CA ILE A 135 19.00 -1.95 5.79
C ILE A 135 18.91 -0.50 5.37
N ASP A 136 19.99 0.05 4.81
CA ASP A 136 20.07 1.43 4.32
C ASP A 136 20.49 1.37 2.84
N GLU A 137 19.51 1.16 1.99
CA GLU A 137 19.69 0.97 0.55
C GLU A 137 18.78 1.93 -0.21
N GLY A 138 19.32 2.59 -1.20
CA GLY A 138 18.57 3.51 -2.04
C GLY A 138 18.76 4.99 -1.68
N ASP A 139 18.21 5.83 -2.54
CA ASP A 139 18.25 7.29 -2.40
C ASP A 139 16.89 7.86 -2.84
N THR A 140 16.13 8.40 -1.89
CA THR A 140 14.81 9.01 -2.16
C THR A 140 14.86 10.07 -3.26
N LYS A 141 15.98 10.79 -3.41
CA LYS A 141 16.14 11.81 -4.47
C LYS A 141 16.18 11.20 -5.86
N LYS A 142 16.55 9.93 -5.97
CA LYS A 142 16.63 9.18 -7.21
C LYS A 142 15.40 8.32 -7.51
N ALA A 143 14.34 8.39 -6.70
CA ALA A 143 13.16 7.52 -6.83
C ALA A 143 12.61 7.48 -8.26
N LEU A 144 12.41 8.64 -8.91
CA LEU A 144 11.95 8.69 -10.30
C LEU A 144 12.99 8.16 -11.31
N GLN A 145 14.27 8.28 -11.00
CA GLN A 145 15.33 7.72 -11.84
C GLN A 145 15.29 6.19 -11.80
N TYR A 146 15.05 5.59 -10.63
CA TYR A 146 14.90 4.15 -10.51
C TYR A 146 13.72 3.62 -11.34
N GLU A 147 12.58 4.32 -11.31
CA GLU A 147 11.40 3.95 -12.12
C GLU A 147 11.73 3.91 -13.62
N VAL A 148 12.51 4.88 -14.12
CA VAL A 148 12.93 4.92 -15.54
C VAL A 148 13.91 3.79 -15.83
N MET A 149 14.87 3.54 -14.94
CA MET A 149 15.86 2.45 -15.12
C MET A 149 15.18 1.08 -15.14
N ASP A 150 14.25 0.83 -14.22
CA ASP A 150 13.48 -0.42 -14.19
C ASP A 150 12.66 -0.59 -15.47
N MET A 151 12.04 0.48 -15.98
CA MET A 151 11.29 0.44 -17.23
C MET A 151 12.19 0.11 -18.41
N GLU A 152 13.39 0.71 -18.51
CA GLU A 152 14.37 0.40 -19.56
C GLU A 152 14.81 -1.06 -19.48
N GLU A 153 15.07 -1.58 -18.27
CA GLU A 153 15.43 -2.98 -18.05
C GLU A 153 14.30 -3.92 -18.51
N TYR A 154 13.05 -3.63 -18.11
CA TYR A 154 11.90 -4.44 -18.50
C TYR A 154 11.70 -4.49 -20.01
N ILE A 155 11.87 -3.36 -20.71
CA ILE A 155 11.77 -3.30 -22.17
C ILE A 155 12.89 -4.13 -22.82
N ASN A 156 14.13 -3.94 -22.38
CA ASN A 156 15.30 -4.60 -22.96
C ASN A 156 15.29 -6.12 -22.74
N ASN A 157 14.81 -6.57 -21.59
CA ASN A 157 14.80 -7.98 -21.20
C ASN A 157 13.46 -8.68 -21.46
N ASN A 158 12.45 -7.97 -22.00
CA ASN A 158 11.07 -8.45 -22.15
C ASN A 158 10.53 -9.05 -20.84
N SER A 159 10.77 -8.37 -19.73
CA SER A 159 10.41 -8.78 -18.35
C SER A 159 9.36 -7.85 -17.74
N GLY A 160 9.17 -7.87 -16.42
CA GLY A 160 8.23 -6.98 -15.71
C GLY A 160 6.77 -7.45 -15.70
N GLN A 161 6.45 -8.64 -16.23
CA GLN A 161 5.09 -9.17 -16.24
C GLN A 161 4.52 -9.36 -14.83
N GLU A 162 5.36 -9.73 -13.88
CA GLU A 162 4.96 -9.89 -12.47
C GLU A 162 4.51 -8.56 -11.86
N ASN A 163 5.24 -7.48 -12.12
CA ASN A 163 4.87 -6.15 -11.66
C ASN A 163 3.56 -5.66 -12.29
N LEU A 164 3.33 -5.96 -13.58
CA LEU A 164 2.06 -5.67 -14.23
C LEU A 164 0.91 -6.46 -13.61
N GLN A 165 1.15 -7.69 -13.18
CA GLN A 165 0.14 -8.48 -12.48
C GLN A 165 -0.19 -7.87 -11.11
N ILE A 166 0.81 -7.43 -10.35
CA ILE A 166 0.60 -6.71 -9.08
C ILE A 166 -0.26 -5.46 -9.30
N VAL A 167 0.03 -4.66 -10.33
CA VAL A 167 -0.77 -3.48 -10.66
C VAL A 167 -2.23 -3.84 -10.95
N ARG A 168 -2.50 -4.89 -11.71
CA ARG A 168 -3.87 -5.38 -11.99
C ARG A 168 -4.58 -5.78 -10.69
N ASP A 169 -3.91 -6.56 -9.85
CA ASP A 169 -4.46 -7.02 -8.57
C ASP A 169 -4.79 -5.83 -7.64
N VAL A 170 -3.95 -4.80 -7.63
CA VAL A 170 -4.17 -3.56 -6.87
C VAL A 170 -5.41 -2.84 -7.39
N MET A 171 -5.52 -2.63 -8.72
CA MET A 171 -6.67 -1.94 -9.31
C MET A 171 -7.98 -2.70 -9.08
N GLU A 172 -7.98 -4.03 -9.17
CA GLU A 172 -9.13 -4.86 -8.86
C GLU A 172 -9.51 -4.78 -7.37
N THR A 173 -8.51 -4.73 -6.47
CA THR A 173 -8.75 -4.55 -5.03
C THR A 173 -9.37 -3.19 -4.73
N LEU A 174 -8.83 -2.10 -5.28
CA LEU A 174 -9.39 -0.75 -5.13
C LEU A 174 -10.82 -0.67 -5.66
N THR A 175 -11.10 -1.31 -6.80
CA THR A 175 -12.46 -1.40 -7.37
C THR A 175 -13.39 -2.17 -6.44
N SER A 176 -12.94 -3.30 -5.88
CA SER A 176 -13.72 -4.08 -4.91
C SER A 176 -14.06 -3.28 -3.65
N VAL A 177 -13.10 -2.48 -3.15
CA VAL A 177 -13.31 -1.58 -2.01
C VAL A 177 -14.39 -0.55 -2.32
N ARG A 178 -14.28 0.17 -3.44
CA ARG A 178 -15.28 1.17 -3.86
C ARG A 178 -16.66 0.57 -4.05
N ASN A 179 -16.75 -0.61 -4.65
CA ASN A 179 -18.01 -1.32 -4.87
C ASN A 179 -18.72 -1.62 -3.54
N GLN A 180 -17.98 -2.04 -2.50
CA GLN A 180 -18.58 -2.25 -1.17
C GLN A 180 -19.11 -0.96 -0.55
N TRP A 181 -18.51 0.18 -0.87
CA TRP A 181 -18.97 1.50 -0.42
C TRP A 181 -20.12 2.06 -1.24
N GLY A 182 -20.43 1.49 -2.41
CA GLY A 182 -21.36 2.06 -3.37
C GLY A 182 -20.87 3.38 -3.97
N MET A 183 -19.53 3.63 -3.93
CA MET A 183 -18.92 4.86 -4.41
C MET A 183 -18.63 4.77 -5.91
N VAL A 184 -19.37 5.54 -6.69
CA VAL A 184 -19.22 5.67 -8.16
C VAL A 184 -18.87 7.11 -8.47
N TYR A 185 -17.90 7.34 -9.34
CA TYR A 185 -17.55 8.69 -9.78
C TYR A 185 -18.43 9.14 -10.93
N ASP A 186 -18.57 10.46 -11.12
CA ASP A 186 -19.52 11.06 -12.05
C ASP A 186 -19.20 10.79 -13.53
N PHE A 187 -18.02 10.29 -13.82
CA PHE A 187 -17.51 9.99 -15.18
C PHE A 187 -17.45 8.48 -15.50
N GLU A 188 -17.95 7.63 -14.62
CA GLU A 188 -18.01 6.16 -14.80
C GLU A 188 -19.31 5.69 -15.45
#